data_70eef97875a05f8f9babcbf47d01637b
#
_entry.id   70eef97875a05f8f9babcbf47d01637b
#
_cell.length_a   1.000
_cell.length_b   1.000
_cell.length_c   1.000
_cell.angle_alpha   90.00
_cell.angle_beta   90.00
_cell.angle_gamma   90.00
#
_symmetry.space_group_name_H-M   'P 1'
#
loop_
_entity.id
_entity.type
_entity.pdbx_description
1 polymer ?
#
loop_
_entity_poly.entity_id
_entity_poly.type
_entity_poly.pdbx_seq_one_letter_code
_entity_poly.pdbx_strand_id
1 'polypeptide(L)'
;MKKIFVSFMGVIAALLFTACNMDVPLTHNTDGDKPMETVQDVTNALHGAMEQFGGYRFMGRNYVATGDFCGDIANASASTGHFLHMNGWTFDENSGELEVMWQSGYVIIVACTRGIEGANHVMAKVSSDEEKQTLTNCLQQFYGLKAATYFYLSNIFCKAYSAEHAPGLGLVLVKDEIIKPEQKVERSTLEDTYKYILELINKAYTYDNKETSPFFINPINLKAIEAKVRLYMRDYTGTLAAADAVVTSEAYKKVDPKEQS
;
A
#
# COMPACT_ATOMS: atom_id res chain seq x y z
N MET A 1 -47.88 -50.07 -6.76
CA MET A 1 -47.58 -48.88 -6.00
C MET A 1 -46.10 -48.83 -5.54
N LYS A 2 -45.52 -49.89 -4.96
CA LYS A 2 -44.08 -49.85 -4.53
C LYS A 2 -43.06 -49.57 -5.65
N LYS A 3 -43.27 -50.09 -6.87
CA LYS A 3 -42.32 -49.86 -8.00
C LYS A 3 -42.36 -48.44 -8.54
N ILE A 4 -43.49 -47.75 -8.49
CA ILE A 4 -43.64 -46.37 -8.92
C ILE A 4 -42.98 -45.43 -7.91
N PHE A 5 -43.06 -45.75 -6.61
CA PHE A 5 -42.43 -44.97 -5.54
C PHE A 5 -40.90 -45.02 -5.59
N VAL A 6 -40.34 -46.21 -5.90
CA VAL A 6 -38.86 -46.36 -6.06
C VAL A 6 -38.37 -45.64 -7.31
N SER A 7 -39.12 -45.64 -8.41
CA SER A 7 -38.75 -44.90 -9.63
C SER A 7 -38.81 -43.39 -9.43
N PHE A 8 -39.76 -42.88 -8.65
CA PHE A 8 -39.90 -41.46 -8.34
C PHE A 8 -38.77 -40.96 -7.41
N MET A 9 -38.38 -41.81 -6.44
CA MET A 9 -37.27 -41.51 -5.52
C MET A 9 -35.92 -41.50 -6.25
N GLY A 10 -35.73 -42.34 -7.27
CA GLY A 10 -34.53 -42.34 -8.13
C GLY A 10 -34.38 -41.07 -8.97
N VAL A 11 -35.50 -40.53 -9.48
CA VAL A 11 -35.50 -39.28 -10.27
C VAL A 11 -35.20 -38.06 -9.38
N ILE A 12 -35.74 -38.01 -8.16
CA ILE A 12 -35.45 -36.95 -7.18
C ILE A 12 -33.96 -36.98 -6.77
N ALA A 13 -33.42 -38.19 -6.53
CA ALA A 13 -32.00 -38.32 -6.21
C ALA A 13 -31.08 -37.87 -7.36
N ALA A 14 -31.43 -38.17 -8.61
CA ALA A 14 -30.70 -37.73 -9.79
C ALA A 14 -30.73 -36.20 -9.98
N LEU A 15 -31.83 -35.53 -9.62
CA LEU A 15 -31.94 -34.07 -9.67
C LEU A 15 -31.12 -33.35 -8.59
N LEU A 16 -30.79 -34.03 -7.49
CA LEU A 16 -29.96 -33.45 -6.42
C LEU A 16 -28.44 -33.44 -6.76
N PHE A 17 -28.01 -34.21 -7.76
CA PHE A 17 -26.61 -34.23 -8.23
C PHE A 17 -26.32 -33.20 -9.34
N THR A 18 -27.32 -32.46 -9.83
CA THR A 18 -27.09 -31.33 -10.75
C THR A 18 -26.88 -29.99 -10.01
N ALA A 19 -26.72 -30.05 -8.70
CA ALA A 19 -26.51 -28.85 -7.90
C ALA A 19 -25.10 -28.32 -8.08
N CYS A 20 -25.06 -27.17 -8.69
CA CYS A 20 -24.03 -26.13 -8.54
C CYS A 20 -22.65 -26.49 -9.07
N ASN A 21 -22.42 -26.12 -10.30
CA ASN A 21 -21.12 -25.59 -10.67
C ASN A 21 -20.89 -24.35 -9.80
N MET A 22 -20.17 -24.53 -8.68
CA MET A 22 -19.85 -23.44 -7.75
C MET A 22 -18.65 -22.61 -8.23
N ASP A 23 -18.20 -22.78 -9.46
CA ASP A 23 -17.31 -21.85 -10.14
C ASP A 23 -18.10 -20.58 -10.52
N VAL A 24 -18.40 -19.79 -9.52
CA VAL A 24 -18.82 -18.41 -9.76
C VAL A 24 -17.58 -17.67 -10.24
N PRO A 25 -17.51 -17.25 -11.52
CA PRO A 25 -16.39 -16.42 -11.95
C PRO A 25 -16.38 -15.18 -11.06
N LEU A 26 -15.24 -14.90 -10.45
CA LEU A 26 -15.02 -13.69 -9.66
C LEU A 26 -15.15 -12.49 -10.59
N THR A 27 -16.34 -11.92 -10.70
CA THR A 27 -16.64 -10.79 -11.60
C THR A 27 -16.04 -9.48 -11.10
N HIS A 28 -15.59 -9.44 -9.84
CA HIS A 28 -15.06 -8.23 -9.20
C HIS A 28 -13.69 -8.40 -8.52
N ASN A 29 -13.17 -9.60 -8.42
CA ASN A 29 -11.81 -9.86 -7.92
C ASN A 29 -10.99 -10.54 -9.01
N THR A 30 -9.88 -9.94 -9.36
CA THR A 30 -8.86 -10.60 -10.16
C THR A 30 -8.36 -11.81 -9.36
N ASP A 31 -8.38 -13.00 -9.98
CA ASP A 31 -7.76 -14.19 -9.41
C ASP A 31 -6.29 -13.87 -9.14
N GLY A 32 -5.90 -13.87 -7.87
CA GLY A 32 -4.58 -13.42 -7.45
C GLY A 32 -3.43 -14.25 -8.02
N ASP A 33 -3.74 -15.43 -8.58
CA ASP A 33 -2.77 -16.33 -9.19
C ASP A 33 -2.65 -16.14 -10.72
N LYS A 34 -3.54 -15.31 -11.33
CA LYS A 34 -3.43 -15.01 -12.76
C LYS A 34 -2.51 -13.81 -13.00
N PRO A 35 -1.58 -13.92 -13.95
CA PRO A 35 -0.76 -12.78 -14.35
C PRO A 35 -1.65 -11.67 -14.95
N MET A 36 -1.25 -10.42 -14.76
CA MET A 36 -1.85 -9.29 -15.46
C MET A 36 -1.49 -9.38 -16.94
N GLU A 37 -2.49 -9.26 -17.84
CA GLU A 37 -2.29 -9.44 -19.27
C GLU A 37 -2.48 -8.14 -20.07
N THR A 38 -3.12 -7.15 -19.49
CA THR A 38 -3.47 -5.90 -20.16
C THR A 38 -3.00 -4.67 -19.37
N VAL A 39 -2.84 -3.54 -20.06
CA VAL A 39 -2.57 -2.23 -19.43
C VAL A 39 -3.68 -1.86 -18.43
N GLN A 40 -4.93 -2.23 -18.75
CA GLN A 40 -6.06 -1.99 -17.87
C GLN A 40 -5.96 -2.79 -16.56
N ASP A 41 -5.47 -4.04 -16.60
CA ASP A 41 -5.27 -4.84 -15.39
C ASP A 41 -4.24 -4.16 -14.47
N VAL A 42 -3.14 -3.67 -15.04
CA VAL A 42 -2.10 -2.95 -14.29
C VAL A 42 -2.62 -1.65 -13.68
N THR A 43 -3.40 -0.89 -14.45
CA THR A 43 -4.01 0.36 -13.98
C THR A 43 -5.02 0.11 -12.86
N ASN A 44 -5.85 -0.91 -13.01
CA ASN A 44 -6.81 -1.32 -11.98
C ASN A 44 -6.10 -1.78 -10.69
N ALA A 45 -5.00 -2.52 -10.82
CA ALA A 45 -4.18 -2.93 -9.67
C ALA A 45 -3.57 -1.72 -8.94
N LEU A 46 -3.09 -0.71 -9.68
CA LEU A 46 -2.60 0.53 -9.10
C LEU A 46 -3.71 1.26 -8.32
N HIS A 47 -4.88 1.44 -8.92
CA HIS A 47 -6.01 2.09 -8.27
C HIS A 47 -6.43 1.35 -7.00
N GLY A 48 -6.48 0.00 -7.04
CA GLY A 48 -6.78 -0.82 -5.86
C GLY A 48 -5.74 -0.66 -4.75
N ALA A 49 -4.45 -0.60 -5.08
CA ALA A 49 -3.39 -0.35 -4.10
C ALA A 49 -3.50 1.06 -3.49
N MET A 50 -3.83 2.07 -4.29
CA MET A 50 -4.03 3.44 -3.82
C MET A 50 -5.28 3.58 -2.95
N GLU A 51 -6.38 2.90 -3.30
CA GLU A 51 -7.59 2.83 -2.48
C GLU A 51 -7.29 2.23 -1.10
N GLN A 52 -6.55 1.12 -1.05
CA GLN A 52 -6.13 0.52 0.22
C GLN A 52 -5.25 1.48 1.03
N PHE A 53 -4.32 2.19 0.39
CA PHE A 53 -3.46 3.16 1.04
C PHE A 53 -4.26 4.34 1.63
N GLY A 54 -5.17 4.93 0.87
CA GLY A 54 -6.06 6.02 1.30
C GLY A 54 -7.21 5.56 2.19
N GLY A 55 -7.42 4.26 2.36
CA GLY A 55 -8.50 3.67 3.14
C GLY A 55 -8.39 3.94 4.64
N TYR A 56 -9.53 3.83 5.34
CA TYR A 56 -9.61 4.12 6.79
C TYR A 56 -8.71 3.21 7.64
N ARG A 57 -8.37 2.04 7.13
CA ARG A 57 -7.49 1.07 7.82
C ARG A 57 -6.04 1.48 7.86
N PHE A 58 -5.62 2.40 6.98
CA PHE A 58 -4.25 2.90 6.91
C PHE A 58 -4.24 4.45 6.97
N MET A 59 -3.94 5.17 5.88
CA MET A 59 -3.74 6.63 5.90
C MET A 59 -5.02 7.43 6.09
N GLY A 60 -6.19 6.94 5.65
CA GLY A 60 -7.45 7.69 5.69
C GLY A 60 -8.02 7.91 7.09
N ARG A 61 -7.59 7.13 8.09
CA ARG A 61 -7.99 7.32 9.49
C ARG A 61 -6.92 6.84 10.46
N ASN A 62 -6.60 5.54 10.46
CA ASN A 62 -5.86 4.92 11.57
C ASN A 62 -4.48 5.55 11.78
N TYR A 63 -3.72 5.81 10.73
CA TYR A 63 -2.40 6.42 10.84
C TYR A 63 -2.47 7.85 11.44
N VAL A 64 -3.34 8.69 10.89
CA VAL A 64 -3.47 10.09 11.34
C VAL A 64 -4.00 10.13 12.76
N ALA A 65 -5.09 9.39 13.03
CA ALA A 65 -5.72 9.36 14.34
C ALA A 65 -4.79 8.82 15.44
N THR A 66 -3.93 7.81 15.13
CA THR A 66 -2.95 7.31 16.11
C THR A 66 -2.01 8.42 16.58
N GLY A 67 -1.53 9.27 15.66
CA GLY A 67 -0.69 10.42 16.02
C GLY A 67 -1.41 11.41 16.94
N ASP A 68 -2.66 11.74 16.64
CA ASP A 68 -3.45 12.69 17.40
C ASP A 68 -3.79 12.18 18.80
N PHE A 69 -4.18 10.91 18.93
CA PHE A 69 -4.49 10.30 20.23
C PHE A 69 -3.26 10.08 21.09
N CYS A 70 -2.15 9.64 20.51
CA CYS A 70 -0.89 9.49 21.26
C CYS A 70 -0.25 10.84 21.61
N GLY A 71 -0.56 11.91 20.89
CA GLY A 71 -0.03 13.26 21.08
C GLY A 71 -0.90 14.16 21.97
N ASP A 72 -1.95 13.64 22.61
CA ASP A 72 -2.92 14.39 23.44
C ASP A 72 -3.64 15.53 22.68
N ILE A 73 -3.68 15.47 21.34
CA ILE A 73 -4.39 16.45 20.51
C ILE A 73 -5.87 16.08 20.42
N ALA A 74 -6.19 14.79 20.46
CA ALA A 74 -7.54 14.25 20.43
C ALA A 74 -7.81 13.38 21.67
N ASN A 75 -9.09 13.20 22.01
CA ASN A 75 -9.51 12.34 23.11
C ASN A 75 -10.49 11.27 22.61
N ALA A 76 -10.20 10.01 22.90
CA ALA A 76 -11.06 8.90 22.51
C ALA A 76 -12.27 8.77 23.44
N SER A 77 -13.47 8.68 22.84
CA SER A 77 -14.68 8.43 23.59
C SER A 77 -14.87 6.93 23.88
N ALA A 78 -15.10 6.57 25.13
CA ALA A 78 -15.40 5.20 25.54
C ALA A 78 -16.63 4.61 24.82
N SER A 79 -17.55 5.45 24.36
CA SER A 79 -18.77 5.02 23.68
C SER A 79 -18.53 4.48 22.27
N THR A 80 -17.42 4.86 21.61
CA THR A 80 -17.09 4.42 20.26
C THR A 80 -16.25 3.15 20.24
N GLY A 81 -15.54 2.83 21.31
CA GLY A 81 -14.64 1.68 21.43
C GLY A 81 -13.36 1.76 20.58
N HIS A 82 -13.14 2.87 19.84
CA HIS A 82 -11.98 3.05 18.97
C HIS A 82 -10.89 3.89 19.64
N PHE A 83 -9.63 3.54 19.36
CA PHE A 83 -8.42 4.26 19.80
C PHE A 83 -8.25 4.44 21.31
N LEU A 84 -9.01 3.71 22.13
CA LEU A 84 -8.93 3.81 23.60
C LEU A 84 -7.53 3.45 24.10
N HIS A 85 -6.92 2.40 23.53
CA HIS A 85 -5.57 1.95 23.90
C HIS A 85 -4.50 3.00 23.53
N MET A 86 -4.62 3.69 22.37
CA MET A 86 -3.71 4.76 21.99
C MET A 86 -3.85 5.96 22.92
N ASN A 87 -5.07 6.41 23.18
CA ASN A 87 -5.34 7.53 24.07
C ASN A 87 -4.89 7.27 25.52
N GLY A 88 -5.06 6.02 25.98
CA GLY A 88 -4.64 5.61 27.32
C GLY A 88 -3.17 5.18 27.44
N TRP A 89 -2.40 5.15 26.35
CA TRP A 89 -1.04 4.60 26.28
C TRP A 89 -0.94 3.15 26.81
N THR A 90 -2.01 2.37 26.61
CA THR A 90 -2.14 0.97 27.04
C THR A 90 -2.17 0.00 25.85
N PHE A 91 -1.64 0.42 24.72
CA PHE A 91 -1.58 -0.41 23.51
C PHE A 91 -0.55 -1.53 23.63
N ASP A 92 -0.87 -2.64 23.03
CA ASP A 92 -0.08 -3.85 22.97
C ASP A 92 -0.25 -4.54 21.59
N GLU A 93 0.25 -5.75 21.46
CA GLU A 93 0.12 -6.56 20.24
C GLU A 93 -1.33 -6.93 19.89
N ASN A 94 -2.29 -6.81 20.83
CA ASN A 94 -3.71 -7.11 20.59
C ASN A 94 -4.54 -5.86 20.28
N SER A 95 -3.90 -4.70 20.18
CA SER A 95 -4.59 -3.44 19.82
C SER A 95 -5.03 -3.47 18.37
N GLY A 96 -6.34 -3.61 18.14
CA GLY A 96 -6.91 -3.90 16.81
C GLY A 96 -6.57 -2.87 15.74
N GLU A 97 -6.47 -1.58 16.07
CA GLU A 97 -6.08 -0.54 15.12
C GLU A 97 -4.62 -0.71 14.66
N LEU A 98 -3.69 -1.15 15.54
CA LEU A 98 -2.30 -1.43 15.18
C LEU A 98 -2.21 -2.67 14.29
N GLU A 99 -2.89 -3.75 14.67
CA GLU A 99 -2.95 -4.97 13.86
C GLU A 99 -3.45 -4.67 12.45
N VAL A 100 -4.57 -3.95 12.34
CA VAL A 100 -5.16 -3.59 11.05
C VAL A 100 -4.24 -2.70 10.22
N MET A 101 -3.49 -1.76 10.82
CA MET A 101 -2.51 -0.94 10.10
C MET A 101 -1.35 -1.78 9.57
N TRP A 102 -0.82 -2.71 10.38
CA TRP A 102 0.24 -3.63 9.95
C TRP A 102 -0.21 -4.48 8.77
N GLN A 103 -1.36 -5.15 8.89
CA GLN A 103 -1.93 -5.98 7.84
C GLN A 103 -2.19 -5.18 6.56
N SER A 104 -2.86 -4.03 6.68
CA SER A 104 -3.18 -3.18 5.51
C SER A 104 -1.91 -2.67 4.82
N GLY A 105 -0.89 -2.27 5.58
CA GLY A 105 0.38 -1.85 5.01
C GLY A 105 1.05 -2.97 4.19
N TYR A 106 1.06 -4.21 4.70
CA TYR A 106 1.62 -5.32 3.94
C TYR A 106 0.76 -5.76 2.76
N VAL A 107 -0.57 -5.64 2.83
CA VAL A 107 -1.46 -5.82 1.66
C VAL A 107 -1.08 -4.83 0.55
N ILE A 108 -0.86 -3.55 0.88
CA ILE A 108 -0.44 -2.53 -0.09
C ILE A 108 0.94 -2.86 -0.67
N ILE A 109 1.91 -3.25 0.16
CA ILE A 109 3.26 -3.61 -0.27
C ILE A 109 3.22 -4.79 -1.25
N VAL A 110 2.44 -5.83 -0.95
CA VAL A 110 2.25 -7.00 -1.82
C VAL A 110 1.54 -6.60 -3.11
N ALA A 111 0.49 -5.77 -3.03
CA ALA A 111 -0.20 -5.26 -4.22
C ALA A 111 0.74 -4.48 -5.14
N CYS A 112 1.60 -3.61 -4.57
CA CYS A 112 2.62 -2.89 -5.33
C CYS A 112 3.65 -3.85 -5.97
N THR A 113 4.08 -4.88 -5.24
CA THR A 113 5.05 -5.87 -5.76
C THR A 113 4.46 -6.62 -6.96
N ARG A 114 3.21 -7.10 -6.85
CA ARG A 114 2.48 -7.74 -7.97
C ARG A 114 2.24 -6.77 -9.12
N GLY A 115 1.90 -5.51 -8.80
CA GLY A 115 1.71 -4.47 -9.81
C GLY A 115 2.98 -4.19 -10.61
N ILE A 116 4.15 -4.16 -9.96
CA ILE A 116 5.46 -4.00 -10.63
C ILE A 116 5.76 -5.19 -11.53
N GLU A 117 5.55 -6.42 -11.03
CA GLU A 117 5.73 -7.64 -11.82
C GLU A 117 4.79 -7.65 -13.04
N GLY A 118 3.50 -7.38 -12.84
CA GLY A 118 2.50 -7.31 -13.89
C GLY A 118 2.79 -6.22 -14.92
N ALA A 119 3.18 -5.02 -14.48
CA ALA A 119 3.55 -3.94 -15.39
C ALA A 119 4.74 -4.29 -16.28
N ASN A 120 5.77 -4.93 -15.73
CA ASN A 120 6.92 -5.40 -16.51
C ASN A 120 6.52 -6.51 -17.51
N HIS A 121 5.64 -7.44 -17.09
CA HIS A 121 5.13 -8.49 -17.95
C HIS A 121 4.34 -7.94 -19.15
N VAL A 122 3.43 -6.99 -18.90
CA VAL A 122 2.63 -6.34 -19.95
C VAL A 122 3.51 -5.44 -20.82
N MET A 123 4.47 -4.71 -20.24
CA MET A 123 5.42 -3.86 -20.96
C MET A 123 6.17 -4.62 -22.07
N ALA A 124 6.51 -5.87 -21.83
CA ALA A 124 7.19 -6.71 -22.83
C ALA A 124 6.29 -7.11 -24.02
N LYS A 125 4.98 -6.96 -23.90
CA LYS A 125 3.98 -7.37 -24.92
C LYS A 125 3.41 -6.22 -25.74
N VAL A 126 3.37 -5.01 -25.16
CA VAL A 126 2.77 -3.84 -25.82
C VAL A 126 3.74 -3.19 -26.80
N SER A 127 3.18 -2.67 -27.91
CA SER A 127 3.96 -1.98 -28.96
C SER A 127 3.67 -0.48 -28.99
N SER A 128 2.49 -0.06 -28.56
CA SER A 128 2.05 1.33 -28.56
C SER A 128 2.86 2.18 -27.57
N ASP A 129 3.32 3.33 -28.00
CA ASP A 129 4.05 4.27 -27.13
C ASP A 129 3.15 4.85 -26.01
N GLU A 130 1.85 5.00 -26.27
CA GLU A 130 0.87 5.43 -25.27
C GLU A 130 0.71 4.38 -24.16
N GLU A 131 0.58 3.10 -24.53
CA GLU A 131 0.51 2.01 -23.57
C GLU A 131 1.79 1.87 -22.74
N LYS A 132 2.95 2.01 -23.39
CA LYS A 132 4.25 2.03 -22.70
C LYS A 132 4.37 3.20 -21.74
N GLN A 133 3.89 4.39 -22.11
CA GLN A 133 3.88 5.55 -21.22
C GLN A 133 2.96 5.33 -20.02
N THR A 134 1.77 4.75 -20.24
CA THR A 134 0.84 4.41 -19.15
C THR A 134 1.48 3.44 -18.17
N LEU A 135 2.12 2.38 -18.65
CA LEU A 135 2.84 1.42 -17.80
C LEU A 135 4.03 2.05 -17.08
N THR A 136 4.75 2.97 -17.73
CA THR A 136 5.84 3.74 -17.13
C THR A 136 5.34 4.60 -15.97
N ASN A 137 4.19 5.26 -16.16
CA ASN A 137 3.53 6.02 -15.10
C ASN A 137 3.13 5.09 -13.93
N CYS A 138 2.55 3.92 -14.22
CA CYS A 138 2.18 2.94 -13.20
C CYS A 138 3.40 2.43 -12.43
N LEU A 139 4.51 2.10 -13.12
CA LEU A 139 5.72 1.61 -12.46
C LEU A 139 6.29 2.63 -11.46
N GLN A 140 6.42 3.89 -11.86
CA GLN A 140 6.87 4.93 -10.94
C GLN A 140 5.96 5.03 -9.71
N GLN A 141 4.65 4.99 -9.93
CA GLN A 141 3.66 5.11 -8.86
C GLN A 141 3.67 3.90 -7.92
N PHE A 142 3.81 2.68 -8.43
CA PHE A 142 3.93 1.48 -7.59
C PHE A 142 5.18 1.53 -6.70
N TYR A 143 6.34 1.91 -7.26
CA TYR A 143 7.56 2.06 -6.48
C TYR A 143 7.43 3.17 -5.43
N GLY A 144 6.86 4.30 -5.80
CA GLY A 144 6.61 5.43 -4.89
C GLY A 144 5.62 5.08 -3.78
N LEU A 145 4.53 4.39 -4.10
CA LEU A 145 3.51 3.95 -3.13
C LEU A 145 4.09 2.91 -2.16
N LYS A 146 4.88 1.95 -2.67
CA LYS A 146 5.58 0.97 -1.85
C LYS A 146 6.54 1.64 -0.88
N ALA A 147 7.32 2.62 -1.35
CA ALA A 147 8.24 3.39 -0.51
C ALA A 147 7.50 4.18 0.58
N ALA A 148 6.42 4.89 0.22
CA ALA A 148 5.58 5.62 1.16
C ALA A 148 4.98 4.70 2.22
N THR A 149 4.48 3.53 1.82
CA THR A 149 3.89 2.55 2.74
C THR A 149 4.92 2.05 3.76
N TYR A 150 6.13 1.70 3.32
CA TYR A 150 7.23 1.33 4.23
C TYR A 150 7.58 2.47 5.19
N PHE A 151 7.66 3.70 4.69
CA PHE A 151 7.96 4.86 5.51
C PHE A 151 6.91 5.07 6.61
N TYR A 152 5.63 5.04 6.27
CA TYR A 152 4.56 5.23 7.26
C TYR A 152 4.44 4.05 8.24
N LEU A 153 4.65 2.82 7.81
CA LEU A 153 4.75 1.67 8.72
C LEU A 153 5.94 1.81 9.69
N SER A 154 7.10 2.30 9.21
CA SER A 154 8.27 2.47 10.08
C SER A 154 8.03 3.49 11.19
N ASN A 155 7.23 4.52 10.94
CA ASN A 155 6.89 5.54 11.94
C ASN A 155 6.01 5.01 13.07
N ILE A 156 5.23 3.95 12.81
CA ILE A 156 4.36 3.34 13.83
C ILE A 156 5.06 2.18 14.54
N PHE A 157 5.78 1.34 13.79
CA PHE A 157 6.25 0.04 14.29
C PHE A 157 7.75 -0.03 14.57
N CYS A 158 8.48 1.05 14.35
CA CYS A 158 9.91 1.12 14.64
C CYS A 158 10.20 2.29 15.59
N LYS A 159 11.40 2.27 16.19
CA LYS A 159 11.91 3.43 16.91
C LYS A 159 12.21 4.58 15.94
N ALA A 160 12.19 5.82 16.43
CA ALA A 160 12.64 6.96 15.65
C ALA A 160 14.09 6.74 15.15
N TYR A 161 14.34 7.06 13.87
CA TYR A 161 15.65 6.83 13.27
C TYR A 161 16.75 7.67 13.97
N SER A 162 17.79 7.01 14.38
CA SER A 162 19.02 7.63 14.92
C SER A 162 20.18 6.65 14.75
N ALA A 163 21.41 7.11 14.93
CA ALA A 163 22.58 6.22 14.90
C ALA A 163 22.50 5.11 15.96
N GLU A 164 21.90 5.38 17.12
CA GLU A 164 21.68 4.42 18.20
C GLU A 164 20.62 3.37 17.81
N HIS A 165 19.54 3.80 17.16
CA HIS A 165 18.41 2.93 16.85
C HIS A 165 18.55 2.21 15.50
N ALA A 166 19.43 2.68 14.61
CA ALA A 166 19.62 2.12 13.27
C ALA A 166 19.87 0.61 13.21
N PRO A 167 20.67 0.00 14.12
CA PRO A 167 20.85 -1.45 14.16
C PRO A 167 19.65 -2.23 14.77
N GLY A 168 18.69 -1.52 15.35
CA GLY A 168 17.49 -2.12 15.96
C GLY A 168 16.48 -2.64 14.94
N LEU A 169 15.34 -3.13 15.43
CA LEU A 169 14.31 -3.74 14.58
C LEU A 169 13.67 -2.73 13.63
N GLY A 170 13.76 -3.02 12.34
CA GLY A 170 13.05 -2.37 11.25
C GLY A 170 11.77 -3.11 10.86
N LEU A 171 11.48 -3.22 9.57
CA LEU A 171 10.31 -3.89 9.00
C LEU A 171 10.70 -5.19 8.28
N VAL A 172 9.72 -6.04 7.96
CA VAL A 172 9.92 -7.16 7.04
C VAL A 172 9.98 -6.61 5.62
N LEU A 173 11.08 -6.87 4.90
CA LEU A 173 11.26 -6.35 3.55
C LEU A 173 10.77 -7.35 2.49
N VAL A 174 9.69 -7.01 1.79
CA VAL A 174 9.21 -7.72 0.60
C VAL A 174 9.88 -7.06 -0.60
N LYS A 175 10.93 -7.69 -1.13
CA LYS A 175 11.68 -7.14 -2.26
C LYS A 175 10.98 -7.43 -3.59
N ASP A 176 11.52 -8.35 -4.38
CA ASP A 176 11.03 -8.63 -5.72
C ASP A 176 10.06 -9.83 -5.75
N GLU A 177 10.13 -10.70 -4.75
CA GLU A 177 9.27 -11.86 -4.63
C GLU A 177 8.29 -11.72 -3.48
N ILE A 178 7.08 -12.23 -3.68
CA ILE A 178 6.05 -12.29 -2.64
C ILE A 178 6.42 -13.40 -1.66
N ILE A 179 6.43 -13.04 -0.38
CA ILE A 179 6.70 -13.98 0.70
C ILE A 179 5.53 -14.97 0.79
N LYS A 180 5.85 -16.25 0.67
CA LYS A 180 4.85 -17.33 0.78
C LYS A 180 4.49 -17.58 2.25
N PRO A 181 3.26 -18.04 2.54
CA PRO A 181 2.80 -18.27 3.93
C PRO A 181 3.71 -19.19 4.75
N GLU A 182 4.41 -20.12 4.10
CA GLU A 182 5.29 -21.09 4.77
C GLU A 182 6.69 -20.54 5.06
N GLN A 183 7.04 -19.39 4.49
CA GLN A 183 8.35 -18.79 4.68
C GLN A 183 8.43 -18.11 6.05
N LYS A 184 9.46 -18.46 6.81
CA LYS A 184 9.82 -17.68 7.98
C LYS A 184 10.42 -16.36 7.55
N VAL A 185 9.85 -15.27 8.06
CA VAL A 185 10.33 -13.92 7.80
C VAL A 185 10.81 -13.30 9.10
N GLU A 186 11.86 -12.51 8.99
CA GLU A 186 12.40 -11.73 10.09
C GLU A 186 12.32 -10.25 9.75
N ARG A 187 12.21 -9.42 10.76
CA ARG A 187 12.32 -7.98 10.60
C ARG A 187 13.76 -7.62 10.27
N SER A 188 13.96 -6.76 9.30
CA SER A 188 15.27 -6.20 8.98
C SER A 188 15.75 -5.25 10.09
N THR A 189 16.94 -4.68 9.93
CA THR A 189 17.32 -3.53 10.73
C THR A 189 16.55 -2.29 10.33
N LEU A 190 16.46 -1.31 11.22
CA LEU A 190 15.87 -0.01 10.90
C LEU A 190 16.68 0.69 9.80
N GLU A 191 18.01 0.57 9.84
CA GLU A 191 18.89 1.10 8.80
C GLU A 191 18.57 0.50 7.42
N ASP A 192 18.44 -0.83 7.34
CA ASP A 192 18.12 -1.51 6.07
C ASP A 192 16.71 -1.16 5.59
N THR A 193 15.76 -0.96 6.51
CA THR A 193 14.42 -0.47 6.15
C THR A 193 14.49 0.88 5.45
N TYR A 194 15.20 1.86 6.01
CA TYR A 194 15.32 3.19 5.40
C TYR A 194 16.18 3.19 4.13
N LYS A 195 17.23 2.38 4.06
CA LYS A 195 17.99 2.17 2.82
C LYS A 195 17.07 1.63 1.72
N TYR A 196 16.26 0.63 2.02
CA TYR A 196 15.32 0.06 1.06
C TYR A 196 14.24 1.05 0.62
N ILE A 197 13.73 1.90 1.52
CA ILE A 197 12.81 2.99 1.14
C ILE A 197 13.47 3.92 0.11
N LEU A 198 14.71 4.34 0.33
CA LEU A 198 15.43 5.18 -0.62
C LEU A 198 15.76 4.45 -1.93
N GLU A 199 16.05 3.15 -1.89
CA GLU A 199 16.23 2.33 -3.10
C GLU A 199 14.95 2.32 -3.95
N LEU A 200 13.78 2.14 -3.33
CA LEU A 200 12.49 2.20 -4.02
C LEU A 200 12.22 3.58 -4.64
N ILE A 201 12.52 4.66 -3.92
CA ILE A 201 12.40 6.04 -4.43
C ILE A 201 13.35 6.24 -5.62
N ASN A 202 14.61 5.84 -5.50
CA ASN A 202 15.60 5.96 -6.57
C ASN A 202 15.17 5.13 -7.80
N LYS A 203 14.60 3.95 -7.57
CA LYS A 203 14.05 3.12 -8.66
C LYS A 203 12.86 3.81 -9.33
N ALA A 204 11.97 4.43 -8.55
CA ALA A 204 10.85 5.19 -9.09
C ALA A 204 11.33 6.33 -10.02
N TYR A 205 12.42 7.03 -9.68
CA TYR A 205 12.97 8.09 -10.53
C TYR A 205 13.54 7.62 -11.88
N THR A 206 13.78 6.32 -12.06
CA THR A 206 14.22 5.79 -13.36
C THR A 206 13.09 5.76 -14.40
N TYR A 207 11.85 5.97 -14.00
CA TYR A 207 10.68 5.98 -14.85
C TYR A 207 10.21 7.42 -15.12
N ASP A 208 10.14 7.80 -16.39
CA ASP A 208 9.69 9.13 -16.83
C ASP A 208 8.15 9.23 -16.76
N ASN A 209 7.63 9.38 -15.55
CA ASN A 209 6.21 9.53 -15.28
C ASN A 209 5.71 10.90 -15.71
N LYS A 210 4.67 10.95 -16.55
CA LYS A 210 4.00 12.15 -17.05
C LYS A 210 2.72 12.51 -16.29
N GLU A 211 2.41 11.80 -15.20
CA GLU A 211 1.26 12.10 -14.36
C GLU A 211 1.42 13.47 -13.70
N THR A 212 0.36 14.27 -13.75
CA THR A 212 0.33 15.62 -13.15
C THR A 212 -0.75 15.78 -12.08
N SER A 213 -1.68 14.83 -11.99
CA SER A 213 -2.76 14.89 -11.02
C SER A 213 -2.23 14.80 -9.58
N PRO A 214 -2.69 15.65 -8.65
CA PRO A 214 -2.30 15.61 -7.27
C PRO A 214 -2.84 14.37 -6.52
N PHE A 215 -3.80 13.66 -7.09
CA PHE A 215 -4.38 12.45 -6.50
C PHE A 215 -3.52 11.20 -6.70
N PHE A 216 -2.52 11.26 -7.56
CA PHE A 216 -1.59 10.18 -7.85
C PHE A 216 -0.17 10.53 -7.41
N ILE A 217 0.68 9.51 -7.25
CA ILE A 217 2.10 9.75 -6.99
C ILE A 217 2.76 10.20 -8.31
N ASN A 218 2.77 11.49 -8.53
CA ASN A 218 3.50 12.12 -9.63
C ASN A 218 4.97 12.41 -9.24
N PRO A 219 5.83 12.83 -10.16
CA PRO A 219 7.24 13.09 -9.84
C PRO A 219 7.47 14.09 -8.70
N ILE A 220 6.60 15.09 -8.56
CA ILE A 220 6.71 16.09 -7.48
C ILE A 220 6.24 15.54 -6.14
N ASN A 221 5.16 14.74 -6.13
CA ASN A 221 4.73 14.03 -4.93
C ASN A 221 5.82 13.08 -4.43
N LEU A 222 6.52 12.40 -5.35
CA LEU A 222 7.63 11.54 -5.01
C LEU A 222 8.78 12.32 -4.34
N LYS A 223 9.09 13.55 -4.82
CA LYS A 223 10.06 14.46 -4.16
C LYS A 223 9.62 14.86 -2.76
N ALA A 224 8.35 15.11 -2.55
CA ALA A 224 7.81 15.42 -1.23
C ALA A 224 7.94 14.22 -0.26
N ILE A 225 7.70 13.00 -0.75
CA ILE A 225 7.92 11.76 0.02
C ILE A 225 9.41 11.62 0.35
N GLU A 226 10.31 11.79 -0.61
CA GLU A 226 11.75 11.75 -0.39
C GLU A 226 12.19 12.74 0.69
N ALA A 227 11.74 13.99 0.62
CA ALA A 227 12.06 15.01 1.59
C ALA A 227 11.67 14.58 3.02
N LYS A 228 10.47 14.01 3.19
CA LYS A 228 10.02 13.47 4.48
C LYS A 228 10.89 12.32 4.98
N VAL A 229 11.20 11.34 4.13
CA VAL A 229 12.05 10.20 4.48
C VAL A 229 13.41 10.67 4.96
N ARG A 230 14.06 11.57 4.20
CA ARG A 230 15.39 12.11 4.54
C ARG A 230 15.36 12.96 5.82
N LEU A 231 14.28 13.71 6.04
CA LEU A 231 14.10 14.48 7.28
C LEU A 231 14.09 13.55 8.51
N TYR A 232 13.36 12.46 8.43
CA TYR A 232 13.30 11.46 9.51
C TYR A 232 14.64 10.74 9.72
N MET A 233 15.43 10.56 8.65
CA MET A 233 16.80 10.06 8.73
C MET A 233 17.81 11.10 9.25
N ARG A 234 17.40 12.36 9.44
CA ARG A 234 18.26 13.50 9.77
C ARG A 234 19.29 13.85 8.68
N ASP A 235 19.01 13.41 7.44
CA ASP A 235 19.74 13.83 6.24
C ASP A 235 19.22 15.21 5.80
N TYR A 236 19.61 16.26 6.51
CA TYR A 236 19.10 17.62 6.25
C TYR A 236 19.52 18.17 4.88
N THR A 237 20.68 17.77 4.38
CA THR A 237 21.15 18.18 3.05
C THR A 237 20.27 17.59 1.96
N GLY A 238 20.01 16.29 2.02
CA GLY A 238 19.12 15.63 1.08
C GLY A 238 17.67 16.08 1.22
N THR A 239 17.22 16.34 2.46
CA THR A 239 15.90 16.92 2.74
C THR A 239 15.72 18.26 2.03
N LEU A 240 16.68 19.18 2.18
CA LEU A 240 16.62 20.51 1.58
C LEU A 240 16.55 20.41 0.05
N ALA A 241 17.43 19.62 -0.56
CA ALA A 241 17.46 19.43 -2.00
C ALA A 241 16.13 18.89 -2.56
N ALA A 242 15.51 17.90 -1.88
CA ALA A 242 14.24 17.34 -2.29
C ALA A 242 13.07 18.32 -2.05
N ALA A 243 13.06 19.04 -0.93
CA ALA A 243 12.04 20.04 -0.62
C ALA A 243 12.09 21.25 -1.57
N ASP A 244 13.29 21.74 -1.89
CA ASP A 244 13.48 22.83 -2.86
C ASP A 244 12.93 22.45 -4.23
N ALA A 245 13.13 21.20 -4.68
CA ALA A 245 12.57 20.71 -5.93
C ALA A 245 11.02 20.76 -5.94
N VAL A 246 10.37 20.54 -4.79
CA VAL A 246 8.90 20.67 -4.67
C VAL A 246 8.49 22.14 -4.72
N VAL A 247 9.14 22.99 -3.96
CA VAL A 247 8.79 24.42 -3.84
C VAL A 247 9.02 25.17 -5.15
N THR A 248 10.07 24.83 -5.88
CA THR A 248 10.44 25.47 -7.15
C THR A 248 9.69 24.92 -8.37
N SER A 249 9.02 23.77 -8.22
CA SER A 249 8.28 23.13 -9.33
C SER A 249 7.06 23.91 -9.83
N GLU A 250 6.57 24.87 -9.01
CA GLU A 250 5.30 25.61 -9.26
C GLU A 250 4.07 24.70 -9.44
N ALA A 251 4.22 23.38 -9.27
CA ALA A 251 3.13 22.41 -9.41
C ALA A 251 2.03 22.61 -8.35
N TYR A 252 2.41 23.18 -7.20
CA TYR A 252 1.49 23.48 -6.10
C TYR A 252 1.66 24.94 -5.67
N LYS A 253 0.56 25.69 -5.68
CA LYS A 253 0.57 27.05 -5.15
C LYS A 253 0.64 27.02 -3.65
N LYS A 254 1.49 27.85 -3.03
CA LYS A 254 1.39 28.17 -1.62
C LYS A 254 0.03 28.83 -1.41
N VAL A 255 -0.79 28.25 -0.56
CA VAL A 255 -2.05 28.87 -0.14
C VAL A 255 -1.68 29.95 0.89
N ASP A 256 -2.09 31.21 0.62
CA ASP A 256 -1.98 32.27 1.63
C ASP A 256 -2.97 31.93 2.76
N PRO A 257 -2.52 31.81 4.01
CA PRO A 257 -3.42 31.57 5.13
C PRO A 257 -4.57 32.57 5.24
N LYS A 258 -4.42 33.77 4.67
CA LYS A 258 -5.47 34.80 4.65
C LYS A 258 -6.54 34.55 3.58
N GLU A 259 -6.30 33.70 2.60
CA GLU A 259 -7.29 33.31 1.58
C GLU A 259 -8.16 32.13 2.01
N GLN A 260 -7.94 31.57 3.19
CA GLN A 260 -8.72 30.45 3.77
C GLN A 260 -9.79 30.87 4.76
N SER A 261 -10.03 32.15 4.96
CA SER A 261 -11.05 32.70 5.90
C SER A 261 -12.35 33.04 5.20
#